data_ceaf2911d0b70d195ec6cab265ba9d49
#
_entry.id   ceaf2911d0b70d195ec6cab265ba9d49
#
_cell.length_a   1.000
_cell.length_b   1.000
_cell.length_c   1.000
_cell.angle_alpha   90.00
_cell.angle_beta   90.00
_cell.angle_gamma   90.00
#
_symmetry.space_group_name_H-M   'P 1'
#
loop_
_entity.id
_entity.type
_entity.pdbx_description
1 polymer ?
#
loop_
_entity_poly.entity_id
_entity_poly.type
_entity_poly.pdbx_seq_one_letter_code
_entity_poly.pdbx_strand_id
1 'polypeptide(L)'
;KAIRRQRQMCIRDRYIGAKIIIEDEEESGMTIAKHLEHTLLKPEATVEDIMQLCSEARKYGLFGVCVNPCYVGLARHLLSDTNVKVVTVVGFPLGATFSEVKALETKMAVEAHADEIDIVMNVSAFKTGDYAAVVSDIRSVVEAASPFPVKVIIEACLLTDAEKCTACRLVAEGGAAFVKTSTGFNKGGATVDDVKLLAAEAEKYGLKVKAAGGIRDAEAAQAMLAAGAERIGTSAGHKIAAGEA
;
A
#
# COMPACT_ATOMS: atom_id res chain seq x y z
N LYS A 1 -50.09 -32.57 9.16
CA LYS A 1 -49.48 -32.03 7.88
C LYS A 1 -48.98 -30.60 8.06
N ALA A 2 -49.61 -29.73 8.87
CA ALA A 2 -49.16 -28.34 9.10
C ALA A 2 -47.83 -28.26 9.88
N ILE A 3 -47.61 -29.06 10.90
CA ILE A 3 -46.40 -29.09 11.74
C ILE A 3 -45.16 -29.53 10.93
N ARG A 4 -45.31 -30.43 9.94
CA ARG A 4 -44.20 -30.85 9.07
C ARG A 4 -43.75 -29.75 8.10
N ARG A 5 -44.70 -28.92 7.60
CA ARG A 5 -44.39 -27.77 6.74
C ARG A 5 -43.64 -26.65 7.51
N GLN A 6 -44.03 -26.37 8.76
CA GLN A 6 -43.38 -25.38 9.59
C GLN A 6 -41.95 -25.77 9.95
N ARG A 7 -41.67 -27.07 10.26
CA ARG A 7 -40.30 -27.53 10.49
C ARG A 7 -39.41 -27.48 9.25
N GLN A 8 -39.96 -27.72 8.06
CA GLN A 8 -39.18 -27.58 6.82
C GLN A 8 -38.88 -26.13 6.44
N MET A 9 -39.77 -25.17 6.75
CA MET A 9 -39.52 -23.75 6.58
C MET A 9 -38.37 -23.26 7.51
N CYS A 10 -38.40 -23.59 8.79
CA CYS A 10 -37.36 -23.20 9.75
C CYS A 10 -35.95 -23.77 9.42
N ILE A 11 -35.85 -24.93 8.79
CA ILE A 11 -34.59 -25.52 8.35
C ILE A 11 -34.06 -24.81 7.09
N ARG A 12 -34.95 -24.47 6.17
CA ARG A 12 -34.61 -23.80 4.92
C ARG A 12 -34.10 -22.38 5.17
N ASP A 13 -34.77 -21.65 6.09
CA ASP A 13 -34.38 -20.28 6.44
C ASP A 13 -33.04 -20.23 7.21
N ARG A 14 -32.72 -21.24 8.01
CA ARG A 14 -31.37 -21.34 8.65
C ARG A 14 -30.25 -21.62 7.65
N TYR A 15 -30.50 -22.46 6.63
CA TYR A 15 -29.49 -22.74 5.61
C TYR A 15 -29.28 -21.55 4.66
N ILE A 16 -30.34 -20.81 4.33
CA ILE A 16 -30.23 -19.60 3.50
C ILE A 16 -29.47 -18.50 4.26
N GLY A 17 -29.77 -18.28 5.52
CA GLY A 17 -29.04 -17.30 6.35
C GLY A 17 -27.57 -17.63 6.54
N ALA A 18 -27.21 -18.89 6.80
CA ALA A 18 -25.84 -19.33 6.92
C ALA A 18 -25.06 -19.21 5.59
N LYS A 19 -25.70 -19.51 4.46
CA LYS A 19 -25.06 -19.41 3.15
C LYS A 19 -24.84 -17.96 2.72
N ILE A 20 -25.78 -17.06 3.02
CA ILE A 20 -25.64 -15.63 2.74
C ILE A 20 -24.53 -15.02 3.58
N ILE A 21 -24.40 -15.36 4.89
CA ILE A 21 -23.33 -14.87 5.75
C ILE A 21 -21.95 -15.35 5.29
N ILE A 22 -21.83 -16.62 4.85
CA ILE A 22 -20.57 -17.16 4.34
C ILE A 22 -20.17 -16.51 2.99
N GLU A 23 -21.14 -16.31 2.10
CA GLU A 23 -20.91 -15.66 0.81
C GLU A 23 -20.51 -14.18 0.98
N ASP A 24 -21.10 -13.45 1.93
CA ASP A 24 -20.77 -12.06 2.24
C ASP A 24 -19.37 -11.93 2.87
N GLU A 25 -18.96 -12.87 3.73
CA GLU A 25 -17.62 -12.86 4.33
C GLU A 25 -16.52 -13.24 3.33
N GLU A 26 -16.74 -14.22 2.45
CA GLU A 26 -15.79 -14.59 1.40
C GLU A 26 -15.69 -13.49 0.33
N GLU A 27 -16.78 -12.84 -0.06
CA GLU A 27 -16.80 -11.75 -1.03
C GLU A 27 -16.13 -10.50 -0.44
N SER A 28 -16.32 -10.18 0.84
CA SER A 28 -15.66 -9.09 1.55
C SER A 28 -14.15 -9.32 1.66
N GLY A 29 -13.71 -10.53 2.01
CA GLY A 29 -12.29 -10.90 2.10
C GLY A 29 -11.58 -10.82 0.75
N MET A 30 -12.21 -11.29 -0.34
CA MET A 30 -11.69 -11.16 -1.70
C MET A 30 -11.62 -9.70 -2.16
N THR A 31 -12.52 -8.84 -1.71
CA THR A 31 -12.53 -7.42 -2.05
C THR A 31 -11.37 -6.69 -1.40
N ILE A 32 -11.12 -6.90 -0.11
CA ILE A 32 -10.02 -6.23 0.61
C ILE A 32 -8.64 -6.65 0.07
N ALA A 33 -8.46 -7.92 -0.34
CA ALA A 33 -7.21 -8.44 -0.89
C ALA A 33 -6.67 -7.62 -2.07
N LYS A 34 -7.58 -7.03 -2.88
CA LYS A 34 -7.24 -6.19 -4.04
C LYS A 34 -6.65 -4.83 -3.67
N HIS A 35 -6.71 -4.45 -2.41
CA HIS A 35 -6.12 -3.22 -1.88
C HIS A 35 -4.84 -3.46 -1.08
N LEU A 36 -4.45 -4.74 -0.82
CA LEU A 36 -3.34 -5.08 0.05
C LEU A 36 -2.03 -5.25 -0.72
N GLU A 37 -1.00 -4.51 -0.30
CA GLU A 37 0.39 -4.74 -0.65
C GLU A 37 1.10 -5.41 0.54
N HIS A 38 1.36 -6.71 0.44
CA HIS A 38 2.05 -7.49 1.46
C HIS A 38 3.51 -7.10 1.51
N THR A 39 3.97 -6.55 2.64
CA THR A 39 5.20 -5.78 2.73
C THR A 39 6.24 -6.45 3.61
N LEU A 40 7.46 -6.60 3.09
CA LEU A 40 8.63 -7.06 3.84
C LEU A 40 9.86 -6.21 3.47
N LEU A 41 10.21 -5.25 4.35
CA LEU A 41 11.30 -4.29 4.13
C LEU A 41 12.37 -4.35 5.23
N LYS A 42 12.31 -5.36 6.12
CA LYS A 42 13.31 -5.54 7.17
C LYS A 42 14.69 -5.77 6.56
N PRO A 43 15.76 -5.17 7.12
CA PRO A 43 17.11 -5.32 6.58
C PRO A 43 17.67 -6.75 6.70
N GLU A 44 17.16 -7.53 7.67
CA GLU A 44 17.51 -8.92 7.89
C GLU A 44 16.67 -9.93 7.09
N ALA A 45 15.76 -9.47 6.22
CA ALA A 45 14.93 -10.36 5.42
C ALA A 45 15.79 -11.29 4.54
N THR A 46 15.45 -12.57 4.53
CA THR A 46 16.13 -13.60 3.77
C THR A 46 15.42 -13.93 2.45
N VAL A 47 16.06 -14.71 1.60
CA VAL A 47 15.44 -15.24 0.38
C VAL A 47 14.20 -16.08 0.71
N GLU A 48 14.28 -16.89 1.76
CA GLU A 48 13.18 -17.74 2.25
C GLU A 48 11.97 -16.91 2.69
N ASP A 49 12.22 -15.77 3.36
CA ASP A 49 11.16 -14.84 3.76
C ASP A 49 10.46 -14.22 2.54
N ILE A 50 11.22 -13.89 1.49
CA ILE A 50 10.64 -13.37 0.23
C ILE A 50 9.85 -14.45 -0.51
N MET A 51 10.32 -15.69 -0.51
CA MET A 51 9.58 -16.83 -1.08
C MET A 51 8.25 -17.04 -0.34
N GLN A 52 8.26 -16.96 0.98
CA GLN A 52 7.05 -17.07 1.80
C GLN A 52 6.08 -15.91 1.50
N LEU A 53 6.57 -14.65 1.48
CA LEU A 53 5.79 -13.46 1.14
C LEU A 53 5.07 -13.61 -0.21
N CYS A 54 5.79 -14.05 -1.24
CA CYS A 54 5.24 -14.24 -2.59
C CYS A 54 4.20 -15.39 -2.63
N SER A 55 4.46 -16.48 -1.89
CA SER A 55 3.54 -17.62 -1.77
C SER A 55 2.23 -17.18 -1.11
N GLU A 56 2.29 -16.40 -0.03
CA GLU A 56 1.12 -15.84 0.65
C GLU A 56 0.34 -14.89 -0.25
N ALA A 57 1.02 -13.97 -0.95
CA ALA A 57 0.38 -13.04 -1.87
C ALA A 57 -0.36 -13.76 -3.02
N ARG A 58 0.24 -14.83 -3.56
CA ARG A 58 -0.38 -15.71 -4.55
C ARG A 58 -1.61 -16.41 -3.99
N LYS A 59 -1.48 -17.05 -2.82
CA LYS A 59 -2.54 -17.84 -2.18
C LYS A 59 -3.80 -17.03 -1.93
N TYR A 60 -3.63 -15.81 -1.43
CA TYR A 60 -4.75 -14.93 -1.05
C TYR A 60 -5.16 -13.93 -2.16
N GLY A 61 -4.55 -13.99 -3.33
CA GLY A 61 -4.88 -13.11 -4.46
C GLY A 61 -4.68 -11.63 -4.15
N LEU A 62 -3.64 -11.30 -3.37
CA LEU A 62 -3.35 -9.93 -2.94
C LEU A 62 -3.03 -9.04 -4.14
N PHE A 63 -3.20 -7.72 -4.00
CA PHE A 63 -2.84 -6.77 -5.05
C PHE A 63 -1.36 -6.87 -5.41
N GLY A 64 -0.47 -6.90 -4.41
CA GLY A 64 0.96 -6.94 -4.65
C GLY A 64 1.79 -7.30 -3.43
N VAL A 65 3.09 -7.43 -3.67
CA VAL A 65 4.13 -7.50 -2.64
C VAL A 65 4.97 -6.23 -2.69
N CYS A 66 5.47 -5.78 -1.52
CA CYS A 66 6.41 -4.66 -1.44
C CYS A 66 7.72 -5.14 -0.78
N VAL A 67 8.83 -5.07 -1.52
CA VAL A 67 10.12 -5.62 -1.12
C VAL A 67 11.24 -4.59 -1.29
N ASN A 68 12.39 -4.82 -0.63
CA ASN A 68 13.60 -4.02 -0.88
C ASN A 68 14.10 -4.20 -2.33
N PRO A 69 14.77 -3.21 -2.94
CA PRO A 69 15.18 -3.20 -4.35
C PRO A 69 15.96 -4.45 -4.77
N CYS A 70 16.84 -4.97 -3.90
CA CYS A 70 17.63 -6.17 -4.17
C CYS A 70 16.81 -7.45 -4.38
N TYR A 71 15.54 -7.47 -3.96
CA TYR A 71 14.64 -8.62 -4.09
C TYR A 71 13.61 -8.51 -5.23
N VAL A 72 13.59 -7.40 -5.97
CA VAL A 72 12.61 -7.17 -7.05
C VAL A 72 12.67 -8.29 -8.10
N GLY A 73 13.86 -8.63 -8.59
CA GLY A 73 14.04 -9.68 -9.61
C GLY A 73 13.58 -11.05 -9.10
N LEU A 74 13.87 -11.40 -7.84
CA LEU A 74 13.39 -12.64 -7.21
C LEU A 74 11.87 -12.66 -7.09
N ALA A 75 11.27 -11.59 -6.55
CA ALA A 75 9.82 -11.49 -6.40
C ALA A 75 9.12 -11.58 -7.76
N ARG A 76 9.63 -10.90 -8.79
CA ARG A 76 9.11 -10.99 -10.16
C ARG A 76 9.17 -12.40 -10.72
N HIS A 77 10.28 -13.11 -10.52
CA HIS A 77 10.42 -14.51 -10.95
C HIS A 77 9.37 -15.40 -10.27
N LEU A 78 9.21 -15.29 -8.95
CA LEU A 78 8.26 -16.09 -8.16
C LEU A 78 6.78 -15.80 -8.48
N LEU A 79 6.47 -14.61 -9.01
CA LEU A 79 5.11 -14.15 -9.31
C LEU A 79 4.83 -14.03 -10.82
N SER A 80 5.70 -14.55 -11.68
CA SER A 80 5.66 -14.36 -13.14
C SER A 80 4.38 -14.87 -13.82
N ASP A 81 3.73 -15.88 -13.25
CA ASP A 81 2.49 -16.50 -13.73
C ASP A 81 1.22 -15.97 -13.02
N THR A 82 1.34 -14.84 -12.32
CA THR A 82 0.24 -14.22 -11.55
C THR A 82 0.02 -12.77 -11.97
N ASN A 83 -1.10 -12.18 -11.50
CA ASN A 83 -1.37 -10.74 -11.62
C ASN A 83 -0.86 -9.92 -10.42
N VAL A 84 -0.21 -10.55 -9.43
CA VAL A 84 0.32 -9.89 -8.24
C VAL A 84 1.43 -8.92 -8.64
N LYS A 85 1.31 -7.66 -8.21
CA LYS A 85 2.26 -6.60 -8.53
C LYS A 85 3.51 -6.69 -7.66
N VAL A 86 4.66 -6.35 -8.23
CA VAL A 86 5.91 -6.18 -7.49
C VAL A 86 6.17 -4.71 -7.30
N VAL A 87 6.07 -4.27 -6.05
CA VAL A 87 6.32 -2.90 -5.61
C VAL A 87 7.67 -2.86 -4.90
N THR A 88 8.41 -1.77 -5.06
CA THR A 88 9.65 -1.56 -4.30
C THR A 88 9.78 -0.13 -3.80
N VAL A 89 10.76 0.09 -2.94
CA VAL A 89 11.04 1.38 -2.30
C VAL A 89 12.29 2.04 -2.87
N VAL A 90 12.36 3.36 -2.84
CA VAL A 90 13.49 4.16 -3.33
C VAL A 90 13.83 5.26 -2.32
N GLY A 91 15.12 5.48 -2.07
CA GLY A 91 15.59 6.42 -1.06
C GLY A 91 15.15 6.06 0.36
N PHE A 92 14.87 4.80 0.61
CA PHE A 92 14.19 4.32 1.81
C PHE A 92 15.17 3.94 2.92
N PRO A 93 14.83 4.19 4.23
CA PRO A 93 13.58 4.82 4.69
C PRO A 93 13.67 6.33 4.91
N LEU A 94 14.80 6.99 4.68
CA LEU A 94 15.07 8.36 5.13
C LEU A 94 14.71 9.44 4.10
N GLY A 95 14.74 9.14 2.82
CA GLY A 95 14.55 10.11 1.73
C GLY A 95 15.69 11.12 1.58
N ALA A 96 16.68 11.09 2.48
CA ALA A 96 17.75 12.07 2.59
C ALA A 96 18.99 11.66 1.79
N THR A 97 18.83 11.53 0.47
CA THR A 97 19.91 11.22 -0.47
C THR A 97 19.77 12.12 -1.71
N PHE A 98 20.73 12.02 -2.63
CA PHE A 98 20.73 12.78 -3.88
C PHE A 98 19.61 12.34 -4.82
N SER A 99 18.99 13.30 -5.51
CA SER A 99 17.90 13.01 -6.48
C SER A 99 18.36 12.09 -7.60
N GLU A 100 19.60 12.26 -8.08
CA GLU A 100 20.22 11.41 -9.11
C GLU A 100 20.36 9.96 -8.64
N VAL A 101 20.64 9.74 -7.33
CA VAL A 101 20.73 8.40 -6.74
C VAL A 101 19.35 7.76 -6.69
N LYS A 102 18.31 8.50 -6.29
CA LYS A 102 16.93 7.98 -6.31
C LYS A 102 16.47 7.66 -7.74
N ALA A 103 16.76 8.52 -8.71
CA ALA A 103 16.45 8.27 -10.12
C ALA A 103 17.19 7.03 -10.66
N LEU A 104 18.45 6.83 -10.29
CA LEU A 104 19.21 5.63 -10.66
C LEU A 104 18.65 4.36 -10.01
N GLU A 105 18.36 4.41 -8.70
CA GLU A 105 17.74 3.29 -7.96
C GLU A 105 16.40 2.90 -8.59
N THR A 106 15.58 3.89 -8.95
CA THR A 106 14.32 3.71 -9.67
C THR A 106 14.54 3.00 -11.01
N LYS A 107 15.49 3.45 -11.81
CA LYS A 107 15.81 2.85 -13.11
C LYS A 107 16.19 1.39 -12.98
N MET A 108 17.08 1.07 -12.02
CA MET A 108 17.47 -0.29 -11.72
C MET A 108 16.29 -1.16 -11.24
N ALA A 109 15.38 -0.60 -10.45
CA ALA A 109 14.18 -1.29 -9.99
C ALA A 109 13.22 -1.62 -11.16
N VAL A 110 13.03 -0.66 -12.08
CA VAL A 110 12.22 -0.86 -13.30
C VAL A 110 12.86 -1.90 -14.22
N GLU A 111 14.18 -1.86 -14.42
CA GLU A 111 14.94 -2.86 -15.17
C GLU A 111 14.82 -4.26 -14.55
N ALA A 112 14.73 -4.35 -13.22
CA ALA A 112 14.45 -5.58 -12.49
C ALA A 112 12.96 -6.00 -12.49
N HIS A 113 12.10 -5.26 -13.23
CA HIS A 113 10.68 -5.49 -13.41
C HIS A 113 9.80 -5.19 -12.19
N ALA A 114 10.08 -4.12 -11.46
CA ALA A 114 9.11 -3.54 -10.54
C ALA A 114 7.91 -2.96 -11.32
N ASP A 115 6.70 -3.15 -10.80
CA ASP A 115 5.45 -2.60 -11.38
C ASP A 115 5.12 -1.21 -10.82
N GLU A 116 5.52 -0.90 -9.57
CA GLU A 116 5.24 0.37 -8.89
C GLU A 116 6.42 0.75 -7.96
N ILE A 117 6.63 2.04 -7.77
CA ILE A 117 7.74 2.59 -6.97
C ILE A 117 7.21 3.44 -5.82
N ASP A 118 7.66 3.15 -4.59
CA ASP A 118 7.39 3.94 -3.39
C ASP A 118 8.63 4.75 -3.01
N ILE A 119 8.73 6.02 -3.40
CA ILE A 119 9.83 6.92 -3.04
C ILE A 119 9.58 7.57 -1.67
N VAL A 120 10.64 7.80 -0.89
CA VAL A 120 10.56 8.63 0.31
C VAL A 120 10.88 10.09 -0.03
N MET A 121 9.97 11.00 0.32
CA MET A 121 10.17 12.45 0.20
C MET A 121 11.39 12.90 0.99
N ASN A 122 12.16 13.85 0.46
CA ASN A 122 13.19 14.53 1.27
C ASN A 122 12.53 15.46 2.30
N VAL A 123 12.24 14.90 3.49
CA VAL A 123 11.56 15.62 4.58
C VAL A 123 12.38 16.80 5.08
N SER A 124 13.71 16.72 5.03
CA SER A 124 14.59 17.84 5.44
C SER A 124 14.44 19.03 4.50
N ALA A 125 14.49 18.81 3.18
CA ALA A 125 14.24 19.86 2.19
C ALA A 125 12.83 20.46 2.34
N PHE A 126 11.84 19.60 2.57
CA PHE A 126 10.47 20.04 2.84
C PHE A 126 10.37 20.94 4.07
N LYS A 127 10.97 20.55 5.20
CA LYS A 127 10.96 21.32 6.47
C LYS A 127 11.71 22.66 6.38
N THR A 128 12.70 22.74 5.51
CA THR A 128 13.41 24.02 5.28
C THR A 128 12.71 24.94 4.27
N GLY A 129 11.58 24.50 3.69
CA GLY A 129 10.81 25.25 2.72
C GLY A 129 11.36 25.18 1.30
N ASP A 130 12.34 24.35 1.01
CA ASP A 130 12.86 24.13 -0.34
C ASP A 130 11.93 23.20 -1.15
N TYR A 131 10.74 23.72 -1.43
CA TYR A 131 9.70 23.00 -2.15
C TYR A 131 10.08 22.72 -3.62
N ALA A 132 10.90 23.60 -4.20
CA ALA A 132 11.40 23.40 -5.56
C ALA A 132 12.29 22.14 -5.65
N ALA A 133 13.17 21.96 -4.68
CA ALA A 133 14.00 20.75 -4.59
C ALA A 133 13.14 19.48 -4.37
N VAL A 134 12.11 19.55 -3.50
CA VAL A 134 11.19 18.44 -3.27
C VAL A 134 10.46 18.03 -4.55
N VAL A 135 9.91 18.98 -5.30
CA VAL A 135 9.22 18.71 -6.57
C VAL A 135 10.17 18.16 -7.63
N SER A 136 11.38 18.72 -7.72
CA SER A 136 12.41 18.24 -8.66
C SER A 136 12.84 16.82 -8.36
N ASP A 137 13.03 16.47 -7.07
CA ASP A 137 13.37 15.13 -6.60
C ASP A 137 12.29 14.11 -6.99
N ILE A 138 11.01 14.42 -6.70
CA ILE A 138 9.88 13.56 -7.07
C ILE A 138 9.79 13.39 -8.59
N ARG A 139 9.92 14.47 -9.36
CA ARG A 139 9.83 14.46 -10.82
C ARG A 139 10.92 13.59 -11.44
N SER A 140 12.15 13.67 -10.95
CA SER A 140 13.25 12.84 -11.46
C SER A 140 12.97 11.34 -11.32
N VAL A 141 12.30 10.95 -10.22
CA VAL A 141 11.88 9.55 -10.01
C VAL A 141 10.69 9.19 -10.88
N VAL A 142 9.69 10.08 -11.03
CA VAL A 142 8.54 9.85 -11.92
C VAL A 142 8.98 9.65 -13.36
N GLU A 143 9.92 10.45 -13.85
CA GLU A 143 10.50 10.31 -15.18
C GLU A 143 11.26 9.00 -15.35
N ALA A 144 12.07 8.61 -14.34
CA ALA A 144 12.82 7.36 -14.35
C ALA A 144 11.93 6.11 -14.25
N ALA A 145 10.76 6.22 -13.59
CA ALA A 145 9.81 5.14 -13.42
C ALA A 145 8.86 4.95 -14.61
N SER A 146 8.75 5.95 -15.49
CA SER A 146 7.76 5.95 -16.58
C SER A 146 7.80 4.66 -17.43
N PRO A 147 6.68 3.99 -17.69
CA PRO A 147 5.27 4.42 -17.45
C PRO A 147 4.66 3.94 -16.12
N PHE A 148 5.45 3.45 -15.18
CA PHE A 148 4.96 2.86 -13.94
C PHE A 148 4.62 3.93 -12.91
N PRO A 149 3.54 3.72 -12.08
CA PRO A 149 3.13 4.69 -11.09
C PRO A 149 4.13 4.82 -9.94
N VAL A 150 4.30 6.06 -9.48
CA VAL A 150 5.11 6.42 -8.32
C VAL A 150 4.19 6.82 -7.16
N LYS A 151 4.53 6.35 -5.96
CA LYS A 151 3.89 6.75 -4.71
C LYS A 151 4.92 7.47 -3.84
N VAL A 152 4.56 8.61 -3.27
CA VAL A 152 5.46 9.42 -2.44
C VAL A 152 5.13 9.24 -0.97
N ILE A 153 6.06 8.70 -0.20
CA ILE A 153 5.98 8.57 1.26
C ILE A 153 6.33 9.93 1.86
N ILE A 154 5.36 10.57 2.51
CA ILE A 154 5.54 11.89 3.13
C ILE A 154 5.98 11.82 4.59
N GLU A 155 5.97 10.63 5.22
CA GLU A 155 6.22 10.38 6.65
C GLU A 155 5.34 11.26 7.53
N ALA A 156 4.04 11.05 7.44
CA ALA A 156 2.99 11.91 8.02
C ALA A 156 3.19 12.23 9.51
N CYS A 157 3.77 11.30 10.29
CA CYS A 157 4.02 11.52 11.72
C CYS A 157 5.06 12.62 12.01
N LEU A 158 5.81 13.07 11.02
CA LEU A 158 6.76 14.20 11.12
C LEU A 158 6.14 15.54 10.70
N LEU A 159 4.90 15.54 10.20
CA LEU A 159 4.26 16.69 9.58
C LEU A 159 3.02 17.13 10.38
N THR A 160 2.82 18.44 10.46
CA THR A 160 1.55 19.03 10.88
C THR A 160 0.50 18.85 9.78
N ASP A 161 -0.79 19.04 10.07
CA ASP A 161 -1.86 18.88 9.10
C ASP A 161 -1.71 19.86 7.91
N ALA A 162 -1.31 21.11 8.18
CA ALA A 162 -1.02 22.08 7.12
C ALA A 162 0.16 21.64 6.23
N GLU A 163 1.19 21.02 6.82
CA GLU A 163 2.33 20.47 6.09
C GLU A 163 1.93 19.25 5.26
N LYS A 164 1.03 18.38 5.76
CA LYS A 164 0.49 17.23 5.00
C LYS A 164 -0.25 17.69 3.75
N CYS A 165 -1.09 18.73 3.86
CA CYS A 165 -1.76 19.34 2.71
C CYS A 165 -0.74 19.92 1.72
N THR A 166 0.27 20.63 2.20
CA THR A 166 1.36 21.17 1.36
C THR A 166 2.11 20.05 0.65
N ALA A 167 2.49 18.98 1.38
CA ALA A 167 3.18 17.83 0.81
C ALA A 167 2.35 17.15 -0.29
N CYS A 168 1.04 16.98 -0.07
CA CYS A 168 0.12 16.42 -1.06
C CYS A 168 0.15 17.24 -2.39
N ARG A 169 0.12 18.57 -2.30
CA ARG A 169 0.24 19.46 -3.48
C ARG A 169 1.58 19.25 -4.20
N LEU A 170 2.70 19.21 -3.46
CA LEU A 170 4.03 19.01 -4.06
C LEU A 170 4.18 17.63 -4.72
N VAL A 171 3.56 16.60 -4.14
CA VAL A 171 3.48 15.24 -4.72
C VAL A 171 2.80 15.27 -6.09
N ALA A 172 1.70 16.02 -6.22
CA ALA A 172 1.00 16.21 -7.48
C ALA A 172 1.83 17.01 -8.49
N GLU A 173 2.46 18.12 -8.05
CA GLU A 173 3.35 18.94 -8.89
C GLU A 173 4.56 18.15 -9.42
N GLY A 174 5.03 17.16 -8.65
CA GLY A 174 6.07 16.21 -9.07
C GLY A 174 5.60 15.15 -10.06
N GLY A 175 4.28 15.01 -10.28
CA GLY A 175 3.69 14.08 -11.25
C GLY A 175 3.50 12.66 -10.71
N ALA A 176 3.58 12.43 -9.40
CA ALA A 176 3.33 11.13 -8.80
C ALA A 176 1.83 10.77 -8.82
N ALA A 177 1.51 9.47 -8.73
CA ALA A 177 0.14 8.97 -8.76
C ALA A 177 -0.49 8.85 -7.37
N PHE A 178 0.33 8.72 -6.32
CA PHE A 178 -0.13 8.51 -4.95
C PHE A 178 0.66 9.36 -3.96
N VAL A 179 -0.04 9.79 -2.90
CA VAL A 179 0.58 10.13 -1.62
C VAL A 179 0.49 8.93 -0.67
N LYS A 180 1.59 8.57 0.01
CA LYS A 180 1.66 7.48 0.98
C LYS A 180 1.99 8.05 2.36
N THR A 181 1.32 7.55 3.39
CA THR A 181 1.44 8.10 4.75
C THR A 181 2.82 7.92 5.36
N SER A 182 3.36 6.71 5.38
CA SER A 182 4.47 6.35 6.28
C SER A 182 5.40 5.29 5.70
N THR A 183 6.65 5.28 6.18
CA THR A 183 7.63 4.22 5.90
C THR A 183 7.37 2.96 6.73
N GLY A 184 6.82 3.09 7.93
CA GLY A 184 6.73 2.04 8.94
C GLY A 184 8.01 1.86 9.77
N PHE A 185 9.04 2.68 9.55
CA PHE A 185 10.33 2.65 10.27
C PHE A 185 10.48 3.79 11.28
N ASN A 186 9.48 4.68 11.37
CA ASN A 186 9.44 5.76 12.36
C ASN A 186 8.46 5.42 13.49
N LYS A 187 8.34 6.33 14.47
CA LYS A 187 7.50 6.15 15.67
C LYS A 187 6.00 6.12 15.39
N GLY A 188 5.55 6.73 14.26
CA GLY A 188 4.14 6.79 13.86
C GLY A 188 3.90 5.99 12.58
N GLY A 189 2.65 5.53 12.43
CA GLY A 189 2.14 4.88 11.21
C GLY A 189 0.94 5.65 10.65
N ALA A 190 0.13 4.97 9.82
CA ALA A 190 -1.12 5.54 9.33
C ALA A 190 -2.15 5.68 10.45
N THR A 191 -2.83 6.83 10.46
CA THR A 191 -4.02 7.05 11.28
C THR A 191 -5.23 7.31 10.39
N VAL A 192 -6.43 7.01 10.88
CA VAL A 192 -7.69 7.27 10.15
C VAL A 192 -7.82 8.76 9.82
N ASP A 193 -7.43 9.63 10.75
CA ASP A 193 -7.52 11.08 10.57
C ASP A 193 -6.54 11.59 9.52
N ASP A 194 -5.31 11.07 9.51
CA ASP A 194 -4.35 11.39 8.44
C ASP A 194 -4.84 10.95 7.06
N VAL A 195 -5.41 9.74 6.97
CA VAL A 195 -5.94 9.23 5.70
C VAL A 195 -7.12 10.06 5.22
N LYS A 196 -8.05 10.44 6.11
CA LYS A 196 -9.17 11.34 5.76
C LYS A 196 -8.68 12.69 5.24
N LEU A 197 -7.73 13.29 5.96
CA LEU A 197 -7.13 14.56 5.57
C LEU A 197 -6.47 14.46 4.19
N LEU A 198 -5.63 13.44 4.00
CA LEU A 198 -4.92 13.22 2.76
C LEU A 198 -5.86 12.85 1.61
N ALA A 199 -6.93 12.09 1.84
CA ALA A 199 -7.91 11.75 0.81
C ALA A 199 -8.65 13.00 0.30
N ALA A 200 -9.11 13.85 1.21
CA ALA A 200 -9.77 15.11 0.87
C ALA A 200 -8.85 16.09 0.13
N GLU A 201 -7.56 16.11 0.47
CA GLU A 201 -6.58 16.97 -0.22
C GLU A 201 -6.16 16.37 -1.56
N ALA A 202 -5.91 15.06 -1.63
CA ALA A 202 -5.50 14.32 -2.82
C ALA A 202 -6.54 14.41 -3.96
N GLU A 203 -7.83 14.41 -3.62
CA GLU A 203 -8.93 14.53 -4.58
C GLU A 203 -8.79 15.80 -5.44
N LYS A 204 -8.33 16.92 -4.86
CA LYS A 204 -8.14 18.21 -5.56
C LYS A 204 -7.13 18.12 -6.70
N TYR A 205 -6.23 17.15 -6.64
CA TYR A 205 -5.11 16.99 -7.57
C TYR A 205 -5.19 15.68 -8.37
N GLY A 206 -6.25 14.88 -8.19
CA GLY A 206 -6.37 13.57 -8.83
C GLY A 206 -5.38 12.51 -8.32
N LEU A 207 -4.82 12.70 -7.11
CA LEU A 207 -3.98 11.74 -6.45
C LEU A 207 -4.82 10.68 -5.74
N LYS A 208 -4.21 9.50 -5.53
CA LYS A 208 -4.71 8.44 -4.68
C LYS A 208 -3.94 8.40 -3.36
N VAL A 209 -4.50 7.74 -2.34
CA VAL A 209 -3.87 7.60 -1.02
C VAL A 209 -3.47 6.14 -0.77
N LYS A 210 -2.24 5.92 -0.30
CA LYS A 210 -1.80 4.64 0.27
C LYS A 210 -1.57 4.82 1.77
N ALA A 211 -2.29 4.04 2.58
CA ALA A 211 -2.07 3.96 4.02
C ALA A 211 -1.04 2.87 4.33
N ALA A 212 -0.04 3.16 5.16
CA ALA A 212 0.97 2.19 5.55
C ALA A 212 1.53 2.48 6.96
N GLY A 213 2.01 1.44 7.62
CA GLY A 213 2.56 1.51 8.98
C GLY A 213 1.49 1.30 10.05
N GLY A 214 1.65 0.23 10.85
CA GLY A 214 0.80 -0.07 11.99
C GLY A 214 -0.52 -0.81 11.70
N ILE A 215 -0.87 -1.06 10.46
CA ILE A 215 -2.10 -1.76 10.06
C ILE A 215 -1.84 -3.26 10.14
N ARG A 216 -2.55 -3.99 11.06
CA ARG A 216 -2.22 -5.38 11.38
C ARG A 216 -3.39 -6.36 11.30
N ASP A 217 -4.63 -5.86 11.24
CA ASP A 217 -5.86 -6.63 11.22
C ASP A 217 -6.87 -6.07 10.20
N ALA A 218 -7.93 -6.82 9.98
CA ALA A 218 -8.95 -6.48 8.98
C ALA A 218 -9.74 -5.22 9.36
N GLU A 219 -10.01 -5.00 10.64
CA GLU A 219 -10.75 -3.83 11.11
C GLU A 219 -9.98 -2.54 10.82
N ALA A 220 -8.69 -2.50 11.18
CA ALA A 220 -7.81 -1.36 10.87
C ALA A 220 -7.70 -1.12 9.37
N ALA A 221 -7.55 -2.18 8.56
CA ALA A 221 -7.47 -2.05 7.11
C ALA A 221 -8.78 -1.51 6.50
N GLN A 222 -9.94 -2.00 6.94
CA GLN A 222 -11.25 -1.51 6.52
C GLN A 222 -11.46 -0.05 6.92
N ALA A 223 -11.04 0.34 8.12
CA ALA A 223 -11.10 1.72 8.59
C ALA A 223 -10.28 2.67 7.70
N MET A 224 -9.10 2.25 7.24
CA MET A 224 -8.28 3.02 6.31
C MET A 224 -8.94 3.14 4.92
N LEU A 225 -9.52 2.05 4.40
CA LEU A 225 -10.27 2.09 3.14
C LEU A 225 -11.49 3.01 3.23
N ALA A 226 -12.26 2.90 4.31
CA ALA A 226 -13.41 3.77 4.57
C ALA A 226 -13.02 5.25 4.73
N ALA A 227 -11.78 5.53 5.18
CA ALA A 227 -11.23 6.87 5.28
C ALA A 227 -10.74 7.44 3.92
N GLY A 228 -10.76 6.64 2.85
CA GLY A 228 -10.39 7.05 1.51
C GLY A 228 -9.03 6.54 1.00
N ALA A 229 -8.41 5.58 1.69
CA ALA A 229 -7.24 4.92 1.13
C ALA A 229 -7.63 4.01 -0.06
N GLU A 230 -6.91 4.12 -1.16
CA GLU A 230 -7.01 3.21 -2.32
C GLU A 230 -6.17 1.96 -2.10
N ARG A 231 -5.09 2.07 -1.32
CA ARG A 231 -4.10 1.01 -1.11
C ARG A 231 -3.67 0.93 0.33
N ILE A 232 -3.39 -0.30 0.79
CA ILE A 232 -2.90 -0.60 2.14
C ILE A 232 -1.54 -1.30 2.04
N GLY A 233 -0.53 -0.73 2.67
CA GLY A 233 0.77 -1.39 2.88
C GLY A 233 0.85 -2.01 4.27
N THR A 234 1.02 -3.32 4.36
CA THR A 234 1.03 -4.05 5.63
C THR A 234 1.91 -5.30 5.57
N SER A 235 2.55 -5.66 6.67
CA SER A 235 3.23 -6.97 6.84
C SER A 235 2.28 -8.11 7.22
N ALA A 236 1.01 -7.81 7.50
CA ALA A 236 -0.02 -8.79 7.89
C ALA A 236 -1.02 -9.06 6.75
N GLY A 237 -0.65 -8.80 5.49
CA GLY A 237 -1.58 -8.89 4.35
C GLY A 237 -2.28 -10.24 4.23
N HIS A 238 -1.57 -11.34 4.48
CA HIS A 238 -2.13 -12.69 4.44
C HIS A 238 -3.17 -12.93 5.54
N LYS A 239 -2.95 -12.41 6.77
CA LYS A 239 -3.92 -12.53 7.88
C LYS A 239 -5.17 -11.72 7.62
N ILE A 240 -5.00 -10.46 7.18
CA ILE A 240 -6.11 -9.56 6.83
C ILE A 240 -6.99 -10.18 5.74
N ALA A 241 -6.38 -10.74 4.69
CA ALA A 241 -7.12 -11.39 3.60
C ALA A 241 -7.77 -12.71 4.02
N ALA A 242 -7.21 -13.41 5.02
CA ALA A 242 -7.80 -14.63 5.59
C ALA A 242 -8.94 -14.34 6.58
N GLY A 243 -9.19 -13.07 6.96
CA GLY A 243 -10.14 -12.72 8.02
C GLY A 243 -9.65 -13.10 9.42
N GLU A 244 -8.34 -13.31 9.59
CA GLU A 244 -7.74 -13.61 10.88
C GLU A 244 -7.50 -12.32 11.69
N ALA A 245 -7.90 -12.33 12.97
CA ALA A 245 -7.71 -11.22 13.91
C ALA A 245 -6.32 -11.23 14.54
#